data_e0c605979e1dbe8ef3734e1bfe3e0737
#
_entry.id   e0c605979e1dbe8ef3734e1bfe3e0737
#
_cell.length_a   1.000
_cell.length_b   1.000
_cell.length_c   1.000
_cell.angle_alpha   90.00
_cell.angle_beta   90.00
_cell.angle_gamma   90.00
#
_symmetry.space_group_name_H-M   'P 1'
#
loop_
_entity.id
_entity.type
_entity.pdbx_description
1 polymer ?
#
loop_
_entity_poly.entity_id
_entity_poly.type
_entity_poly.pdbx_seq_one_letter_code
_entity_poly.pdbx_strand_id
1 'polypeptide(L)'
;MTLLYLVRHGETIDNAHHIMQGQTQGELNEKGIKQAQEVAEQLKNEPIDAFVSSDLRRSIHTCEIIAAPHDKPVCTTPLLRERDWGAFTGKYIPDLSNLKNPTLWPKDIESIDAIKGRAVEFIAWLRAE
;
A
#
# COMPACT_ATOMS: atom_id res chain seq x y z
N MET A 1 3.00 7.58 24.00
CA MET A 1 3.82 7.58 22.79
C MET A 1 3.36 6.44 21.87
N THR A 2 3.22 6.72 20.59
CA THR A 2 2.80 5.71 19.61
C THR A 2 4.00 5.29 18.78
N LEU A 3 4.22 3.97 18.67
CA LEU A 3 5.25 3.40 17.82
C LEU A 3 4.58 2.86 16.54
N LEU A 4 5.05 3.31 15.38
CA LEU A 4 4.54 2.87 14.09
C LEU A 4 5.53 1.91 13.42
N TYR A 5 5.00 0.78 12.95
CA TYR A 5 5.70 -0.12 12.03
C TYR A 5 5.15 0.11 10.64
N LEU A 6 5.94 0.74 9.78
CA LEU A 6 5.53 0.99 8.39
C LEU A 6 6.01 -0.15 7.51
N VAL A 7 5.09 -0.82 6.85
CA VAL A 7 5.39 -1.97 6.01
C VAL A 7 4.81 -1.75 4.62
N ARG A 8 5.62 -1.99 3.59
CA ARG A 8 5.14 -2.00 2.21
C ARG A 8 4.49 -3.35 1.92
N HIS A 9 3.44 -3.35 1.09
CA HIS A 9 2.82 -4.62 0.64
C HIS A 9 3.83 -5.49 -0.09
N GLY A 10 3.58 -6.80 -0.13
CA GLY A 10 4.39 -7.75 -0.87
C GLY A 10 4.30 -7.56 -2.39
N GLU A 11 5.20 -8.20 -3.13
CA GLU A 11 5.20 -8.13 -4.58
C GLU A 11 3.88 -8.67 -5.14
N THR A 12 3.34 -7.97 -6.12
CA THR A 12 2.12 -8.40 -6.82
C THR A 12 2.46 -8.93 -8.21
N ILE A 13 1.47 -9.59 -8.82
CA ILE A 13 1.58 -10.04 -10.22
C ILE A 13 1.89 -8.84 -11.12
N ASP A 14 1.19 -7.72 -10.93
CA ASP A 14 1.43 -6.51 -11.71
C ASP A 14 2.81 -5.91 -11.46
N ASN A 15 3.31 -5.92 -10.21
CA ASN A 15 4.68 -5.49 -9.93
C ASN A 15 5.70 -6.30 -10.74
N ALA A 16 5.55 -7.62 -10.74
CA ALA A 16 6.46 -8.51 -11.46
C ALA A 16 6.44 -8.25 -12.97
N HIS A 17 5.30 -7.83 -13.51
CA HIS A 17 5.13 -7.53 -14.93
C HIS A 17 5.35 -6.06 -15.27
N HIS A 18 5.75 -5.24 -14.30
CA HIS A 18 5.99 -3.81 -14.47
C HIS A 18 4.76 -3.03 -14.95
N ILE A 19 3.59 -3.40 -14.42
CA ILE A 19 2.31 -2.71 -14.70
C ILE A 19 2.06 -1.69 -13.61
N MET A 20 1.64 -0.49 -14.01
CA MET A 20 1.28 0.58 -13.07
C MET A 20 -0.04 0.23 -12.39
N GLN A 21 -0.01 -0.02 -11.08
CA GLN A 21 -1.20 -0.46 -10.34
C GLN A 21 -2.08 0.67 -9.86
N GLY A 22 -1.47 1.74 -9.35
CA GLY A 22 -2.24 2.83 -8.75
C GLY A 22 -3.19 2.31 -7.69
N GLN A 23 -4.48 2.60 -7.85
CA GLN A 23 -5.53 2.17 -6.92
C GLN A 23 -6.29 0.93 -7.40
N THR A 24 -5.73 0.14 -8.31
CA THR A 24 -6.29 -1.19 -8.61
C THR A 24 -6.07 -2.11 -7.41
N GLN A 25 -6.89 -3.16 -7.31
CA GLN A 25 -6.81 -4.08 -6.15
C GLN A 25 -5.46 -4.78 -6.05
N GLY A 26 -4.96 -5.31 -7.15
CA GLY A 26 -3.72 -6.05 -7.17
C GLY A 26 -3.86 -7.41 -6.48
N GLU A 27 -2.91 -8.29 -6.73
CA GLU A 27 -2.88 -9.61 -6.10
C GLU A 27 -1.44 -9.99 -5.83
N LEU A 28 -1.14 -10.45 -4.61
CA LEU A 28 0.19 -10.92 -4.27
C LEU A 28 0.54 -12.16 -5.09
N ASN A 29 1.77 -12.21 -5.60
CA ASN A 29 2.31 -13.42 -6.17
C ASN A 29 2.98 -14.27 -5.07
N GLU A 30 3.57 -15.41 -5.43
CA GLU A 30 4.19 -16.29 -4.45
C GLU A 30 5.32 -15.59 -3.68
N LYS A 31 6.12 -14.78 -4.38
CA LYS A 31 7.20 -14.01 -3.75
C LYS A 31 6.65 -13.00 -2.76
N GLY A 32 5.56 -12.31 -3.10
CA GLY A 32 4.91 -11.34 -2.23
C GLY A 32 4.37 -11.98 -0.96
N ILE A 33 3.78 -13.16 -1.07
CA ILE A 33 3.30 -13.92 0.07
C ILE A 33 4.47 -14.30 1.00
N LYS A 34 5.58 -14.77 0.43
CA LYS A 34 6.77 -15.09 1.22
C LYS A 34 7.34 -13.86 1.90
N GLN A 35 7.38 -12.72 1.23
CA GLN A 35 7.84 -11.47 1.82
C GLN A 35 6.98 -11.08 3.03
N ALA A 36 5.66 -11.20 2.90
CA ALA A 36 4.74 -10.92 4.02
C ALA A 36 4.96 -11.89 5.18
N GLN A 37 5.18 -13.17 4.88
CA GLN A 37 5.46 -14.19 5.90
C GLN A 37 6.78 -13.91 6.64
N GLU A 38 7.80 -13.44 5.93
CA GLU A 38 9.07 -13.05 6.54
C GLU A 38 8.90 -11.87 7.50
N VAL A 39 8.12 -10.87 7.11
CA VAL A 39 7.81 -9.74 7.99
C VAL A 39 7.00 -10.20 9.19
N ALA A 40 6.04 -11.10 8.99
CA ALA A 40 5.24 -11.67 10.07
C ALA A 40 6.14 -12.37 11.11
N GLU A 41 7.13 -13.12 10.64
CA GLU A 41 8.08 -13.79 11.52
C GLU A 41 8.92 -12.80 12.31
N GLN A 42 9.37 -11.72 11.66
CA GLN A 42 10.16 -10.67 12.32
C GLN A 42 9.37 -9.93 13.39
N LEU A 43 8.07 -9.74 13.19
CA LEU A 43 7.22 -8.94 14.07
C LEU A 43 6.37 -9.75 15.04
N LYS A 44 6.42 -11.09 14.99
CA LYS A 44 5.52 -11.94 15.78
C LYS A 44 5.61 -11.72 17.29
N ASN A 45 6.77 -11.33 17.79
CA ASN A 45 7.00 -11.12 19.23
C ASN A 45 6.91 -9.63 19.62
N GLU A 46 6.64 -8.74 18.67
CA GLU A 46 6.48 -7.32 18.97
C GLU A 46 5.09 -7.05 19.54
N PRO A 47 4.97 -6.18 20.56
CA PRO A 47 3.67 -5.90 21.19
C PRO A 47 2.86 -4.92 20.34
N ILE A 48 2.28 -5.41 19.26
CA ILE A 48 1.51 -4.58 18.34
C ILE A 48 0.04 -4.55 18.76
N ASP A 49 -0.50 -3.34 18.96
CA ASP A 49 -1.86 -3.15 19.44
C ASP A 49 -2.91 -3.14 18.33
N ALA A 50 -2.54 -2.66 17.16
CA ALA A 50 -3.49 -2.51 16.05
C ALA A 50 -2.80 -2.70 14.69
N PHE A 51 -3.54 -3.27 13.75
CA PHE A 51 -3.11 -3.48 12.37
C PHE A 51 -4.02 -2.69 11.44
N VAL A 52 -3.41 -1.82 10.62
CA VAL A 52 -4.16 -0.95 9.71
C VAL A 52 -3.55 -1.09 8.32
N SER A 53 -4.40 -1.21 7.31
CA SER A 53 -3.96 -1.23 5.91
C SER A 53 -4.84 -0.35 5.05
N SER A 54 -4.39 -0.10 3.81
CA SER A 54 -5.31 0.43 2.82
C SER A 54 -6.39 -0.62 2.53
N ASP A 55 -7.47 -0.20 1.89
CA ASP A 55 -8.55 -1.10 1.50
C ASP A 55 -8.31 -1.81 0.16
N LEU A 56 -7.10 -1.68 -0.40
CA LEU A 56 -6.70 -2.42 -1.60
C LEU A 56 -6.28 -3.84 -1.23
N ARG A 57 -6.72 -4.81 -2.03
CA ARG A 57 -6.55 -6.24 -1.73
C ARG A 57 -5.10 -6.63 -1.44
N ARG A 58 -4.14 -6.12 -2.22
CA ARG A 58 -2.72 -6.44 -2.02
C ARG A 58 -2.22 -6.03 -0.64
N SER A 59 -2.71 -4.90 -0.14
CA SER A 59 -2.33 -4.39 1.18
C SER A 59 -3.04 -5.13 2.29
N ILE A 60 -4.34 -5.40 2.13
CA ILE A 60 -5.13 -6.18 3.09
C ILE A 60 -4.50 -7.57 3.26
N HIS A 61 -4.20 -8.26 2.16
CA HIS A 61 -3.63 -9.60 2.20
C HIS A 61 -2.27 -9.61 2.92
N THR A 62 -1.40 -8.66 2.60
CA THR A 62 -0.11 -8.52 3.29
C THR A 62 -0.32 -8.31 4.79
N CYS A 63 -1.22 -7.40 5.15
CA CYS A 63 -1.49 -7.07 6.54
C CYS A 63 -2.10 -8.24 7.31
N GLU A 64 -3.01 -8.99 6.69
CA GLU A 64 -3.61 -10.19 7.30
C GLU A 64 -2.55 -11.25 7.62
N ILE A 65 -1.60 -11.47 6.71
CA ILE A 65 -0.50 -12.41 6.95
C ILE A 65 0.32 -11.97 8.16
N ILE A 66 0.64 -10.68 8.25
CA ILE A 66 1.45 -10.14 9.35
C ILE A 66 0.68 -10.15 10.68
N ALA A 67 -0.63 -9.90 10.63
CA ALA A 67 -1.46 -9.86 11.84
C ALA A 67 -1.82 -11.25 12.38
N ALA A 68 -1.77 -12.30 11.55
CA ALA A 68 -2.20 -13.64 11.94
C ALA A 68 -1.55 -14.16 13.23
N PRO A 69 -0.21 -14.05 13.44
CA PRO A 69 0.41 -14.51 14.70
C PRO A 69 -0.05 -13.72 15.93
N HIS A 70 -0.63 -12.54 15.75
CA HIS A 70 -1.10 -11.69 16.85
C HIS A 70 -2.57 -11.92 17.20
N ASP A 71 -3.28 -12.68 16.38
CA ASP A 71 -4.71 -12.96 16.55
C ASP A 71 -5.53 -11.69 16.72
N LYS A 72 -5.27 -10.71 15.85
CA LYS A 72 -5.96 -9.40 15.85
C LYS A 72 -6.52 -9.10 14.46
N PRO A 73 -7.65 -8.36 14.40
CA PRO A 73 -8.25 -8.00 13.12
C PRO A 73 -7.45 -6.92 12.40
N VAL A 74 -7.62 -6.85 11.09
CA VAL A 74 -7.08 -5.77 10.27
C VAL A 74 -8.15 -4.71 10.07
N CYS A 75 -7.81 -3.47 10.38
CA CYS A 75 -8.64 -2.32 10.10
C CYS A 75 -8.21 -1.71 8.77
N THR A 76 -9.15 -1.33 7.91
CA THR A 76 -8.83 -0.77 6.61
C THR A 76 -9.25 0.68 6.49
N THR A 77 -8.52 1.45 5.68
CA THR A 77 -8.85 2.84 5.39
C THR A 77 -8.37 3.21 3.98
N PRO A 78 -9.20 3.92 3.19
CA PRO A 78 -8.77 4.41 1.89
C PRO A 78 -7.69 5.50 1.97
N LEU A 79 -7.47 6.08 3.14
CA LEU A 79 -6.44 7.10 3.34
C LEU A 79 -5.03 6.57 3.08
N LEU A 80 -4.82 5.26 3.21
CA LEU A 80 -3.52 4.62 2.98
C LEU A 80 -3.34 4.08 1.56
N ARG A 81 -4.26 4.35 0.64
CA ARG A 81 -4.14 3.91 -0.74
C ARG A 81 -2.89 4.48 -1.40
N GLU A 82 -2.36 3.71 -2.36
CA GLU A 82 -1.33 4.18 -3.28
C GLU A 82 -1.84 5.40 -4.06
N ARG A 83 -0.90 6.12 -4.66
CA ARG A 83 -1.24 7.23 -5.58
C ARG A 83 -2.15 6.74 -6.69
N ASP A 84 -3.18 7.51 -6.98
CA ASP A 84 -4.01 7.27 -8.16
C ASP A 84 -3.24 7.74 -9.39
N TRP A 85 -2.87 6.81 -10.25
CA TRP A 85 -2.10 7.10 -11.46
C TRP A 85 -2.98 7.39 -12.67
N GLY A 86 -4.30 7.51 -12.50
CA GLY A 86 -5.22 7.92 -13.54
C GLY A 86 -5.04 7.14 -14.84
N ALA A 87 -4.82 7.82 -15.94
CA ALA A 87 -4.66 7.20 -17.26
C ALA A 87 -3.44 6.27 -17.38
N PHE A 88 -2.45 6.39 -16.49
CA PHE A 88 -1.30 5.47 -16.47
C PHE A 88 -1.63 4.13 -15.84
N THR A 89 -2.72 4.04 -15.09
CA THR A 89 -3.11 2.81 -14.40
C THR A 89 -3.36 1.68 -15.41
N GLY A 90 -2.79 0.52 -15.15
CA GLY A 90 -2.92 -0.65 -16.01
C GLY A 90 -1.94 -0.69 -17.18
N LYS A 91 -1.10 0.31 -17.32
CA LYS A 91 -0.16 0.39 -18.45
C LYS A 91 1.21 -0.19 -18.06
N TYR A 92 1.91 -0.68 -19.08
CA TYR A 92 3.27 -1.17 -18.92
C TYR A 92 4.21 0.01 -18.68
N ILE A 93 4.88 0.06 -17.53
CA ILE A 93 5.68 1.21 -17.12
C ILE A 93 6.73 1.62 -18.15
N PRO A 94 7.51 0.69 -18.77
CA PRO A 94 8.50 1.09 -19.77
C PRO A 94 7.92 1.80 -21.00
N ASP A 95 6.61 1.63 -21.28
CA ASP A 95 5.94 2.31 -22.40
C ASP A 95 5.52 3.74 -22.07
N LEU A 96 5.68 4.17 -20.81
CA LEU A 96 5.30 5.51 -20.37
C LEU A 96 6.45 6.49 -20.61
N SER A 97 6.58 6.99 -21.83
CA SER A 97 7.70 7.81 -22.27
C SER A 97 7.87 9.11 -21.46
N ASN A 98 6.77 9.64 -20.91
CA ASN A 98 6.79 10.90 -20.18
C ASN A 98 6.81 10.72 -18.66
N LEU A 99 7.06 9.51 -18.17
CA LEU A 99 6.97 9.22 -16.74
C LEU A 99 7.91 10.10 -15.90
N LYS A 100 9.07 10.44 -16.43
CA LYS A 100 10.05 11.27 -15.73
C LYS A 100 9.80 12.78 -15.85
N ASN A 101 8.78 13.20 -16.61
CA ASN A 101 8.45 14.59 -16.79
C ASN A 101 7.00 14.87 -16.35
N PRO A 102 6.78 15.20 -15.06
CA PRO A 102 5.44 15.39 -14.52
C PRO A 102 4.61 16.46 -15.21
N THR A 103 5.23 17.43 -15.86
CA THR A 103 4.49 18.48 -16.58
C THR A 103 3.73 17.95 -17.79
N LEU A 104 4.14 16.77 -18.30
CA LEU A 104 3.51 16.12 -19.46
C LEU A 104 2.54 15.00 -19.06
N TRP A 105 2.30 14.80 -17.75
CA TRP A 105 1.40 13.76 -17.27
C TRP A 105 -0.06 14.10 -17.56
N PRO A 106 -0.92 13.07 -17.72
CA PRO A 106 -2.37 13.29 -17.75
C PRO A 106 -2.83 14.02 -16.50
N LYS A 107 -3.90 14.82 -16.65
CA LYS A 107 -4.40 15.66 -15.54
C LYS A 107 -5.15 14.87 -14.48
N ASP A 108 -5.55 13.64 -14.77
CA ASP A 108 -6.31 12.79 -13.85
C ASP A 108 -5.42 12.01 -12.85
N ILE A 109 -4.10 12.24 -12.90
CA ILE A 109 -3.19 11.65 -11.91
C ILE A 109 -3.30 12.44 -10.60
N GLU A 110 -3.43 11.73 -9.50
CA GLU A 110 -3.51 12.33 -8.17
C GLU A 110 -2.27 13.20 -7.90
N SER A 111 -2.49 14.41 -7.41
CA SER A 111 -1.40 15.32 -7.10
C SER A 111 -0.65 14.90 -5.82
N ILE A 112 0.59 15.36 -5.69
CA ILE A 112 1.36 15.15 -4.46
C ILE A 112 0.66 15.83 -3.27
N ASP A 113 0.04 16.99 -3.48
CA ASP A 113 -0.70 17.67 -2.42
C ASP A 113 -1.90 16.86 -1.94
N ALA A 114 -2.60 16.18 -2.84
CA ALA A 114 -3.70 15.29 -2.46
C ALA A 114 -3.19 14.11 -1.62
N ILE A 115 -2.05 13.53 -2.00
CA ILE A 115 -1.42 12.43 -1.24
C ILE A 115 -1.04 12.93 0.16
N LYS A 116 -0.41 14.09 0.25
CA LYS A 116 -0.04 14.70 1.55
C LYS A 116 -1.27 14.95 2.40
N GLY A 117 -2.38 15.41 1.81
CA GLY A 117 -3.65 15.61 2.51
C GLY A 117 -4.16 14.32 3.13
N ARG A 118 -4.13 13.22 2.39
CA ARG A 118 -4.53 11.91 2.91
C ARG A 118 -3.64 11.45 4.06
N ALA A 119 -2.33 11.69 3.95
CA ALA A 119 -1.39 11.35 5.01
C ALA A 119 -1.68 12.14 6.30
N VAL A 120 -1.96 13.43 6.18
CA VAL A 120 -2.31 14.27 7.33
C VAL A 120 -3.61 13.78 7.98
N GLU A 121 -4.63 13.45 7.18
CA GLU A 121 -5.89 12.90 7.69
C GLU A 121 -5.66 11.58 8.41
N PHE A 122 -4.80 10.72 7.88
CA PHE A 122 -4.48 9.44 8.51
C PHE A 122 -3.83 9.64 9.87
N ILE A 123 -2.87 10.56 9.97
CA ILE A 123 -2.20 10.86 11.24
C ILE A 123 -3.21 11.40 12.27
N ALA A 124 -4.12 12.29 11.84
CA ALA A 124 -5.17 12.79 12.71
C ALA A 124 -6.09 11.67 13.20
N TRP A 125 -6.46 10.75 12.29
CA TRP A 125 -7.28 9.60 12.62
C TRP A 125 -6.58 8.69 13.66
N LEU A 126 -5.28 8.44 13.49
CA LEU A 126 -4.51 7.63 14.45
C LEU A 126 -4.51 8.27 15.85
N ARG A 127 -4.39 9.58 15.93
CA ARG A 127 -4.38 10.29 17.21
C ARG A 127 -5.72 10.28 17.90
N ALA A 128 -6.81 10.15 17.15
CA ALA A 128 -8.16 10.11 17.69
C ALA A 128 -8.56 8.74 18.20
N GLU A 129 -7.87 7.69 17.75
CA GLU A 129 -8.10 6.30 18.14
C GLU A 129 -7.14 5.94 19.30
#